data_2769dc601c9d26dfb5ca38d262002c34
#
_entry.id   2769dc601c9d26dfb5ca38d262002c34
#
_cell.length_a   1.000
_cell.length_b   1.000
_cell.length_c   1.000
_cell.angle_alpha   90.00
_cell.angle_beta   90.00
_cell.angle_gamma   90.00
#
_symmetry.space_group_name_H-M   'P 1'
#
loop_
_entity.id
_entity.type
_entity.pdbx_description
1 polymer ?
#
loop_
_entity_poly.entity_id
_entity_poly.type
_entity_poly.pdbx_seq_one_letter_code
_entity_poly.pdbx_strand_id
1 'polypeptide(L)'
;MCWIRYGRSLRQNEMKKDKNIILDNFIWRFAERCGAQLVTAVVTLLLARILVPEDYGRTALVAVFINILQVFIDSGLGTALIQKKDADDLDFSSVFYFNFAVCLVLYAGMFIAAPYIAAFYKDPSLTPVVRVASLTLVFSGVKGIQQAYVSRNMMFKRFFFATLGGTLFSAFLGLGMAYAGFGVWALVAQQLSNTAIDTLILWLTVHWRPKAVFSWQRLKGLLSYGWRLLASSLLDTVYNNLRS
;
A
#
# COMPACT_ATOMS: atom_id res chain seq x y z
N MET A 1 -28.88 36.09 30.20
CA MET A 1 -29.27 35.60 28.84
C MET A 1 -28.16 35.65 27.77
N CYS A 2 -27.17 36.51 27.88
CA CYS A 2 -26.10 36.68 26.85
C CYS A 2 -25.12 35.49 26.76
N TRP A 3 -24.75 34.86 27.88
CA TRP A 3 -23.80 33.75 27.98
C TRP A 3 -24.26 32.46 27.25
N ILE A 4 -25.56 32.18 27.26
CA ILE A 4 -26.13 30.97 26.62
C ILE A 4 -26.09 31.09 25.06
N ARG A 5 -26.26 32.31 24.58
CA ARG A 5 -26.23 32.59 23.14
C ARG A 5 -24.79 32.54 22.60
N TYR A 6 -23.80 33.01 23.36
CA TYR A 6 -22.38 32.96 23.03
C TYR A 6 -21.85 31.54 22.98
N GLY A 7 -22.18 30.70 23.97
CA GLY A 7 -21.78 29.28 23.99
C GLY A 7 -22.40 28.46 22.85
N ARG A 8 -23.62 28.83 22.40
CA ARG A 8 -24.28 28.19 21.26
C ARG A 8 -23.63 28.56 19.93
N SER A 9 -23.20 29.81 19.76
CA SER A 9 -22.52 30.27 18.53
C SER A 9 -21.12 29.68 18.40
N LEU A 10 -20.36 29.52 19.50
CA LEU A 10 -19.06 28.85 19.50
C LEU A 10 -19.21 27.38 19.11
N ARG A 11 -20.17 26.66 19.68
CA ARG A 11 -20.44 25.25 19.39
C ARG A 11 -20.93 25.06 17.94
N GLN A 12 -21.69 25.97 17.39
CA GLN A 12 -22.10 25.95 15.97
C GLN A 12 -20.93 26.22 15.02
N ASN A 13 -20.02 27.11 15.39
CA ASN A 13 -18.82 27.37 14.59
C ASN A 13 -17.84 26.20 14.63
N GLU A 14 -17.65 25.55 15.79
CA GLU A 14 -16.87 24.34 15.88
C GLU A 14 -17.48 23.20 15.05
N MET A 15 -18.78 22.95 15.17
CA MET A 15 -19.47 21.93 14.36
C MET A 15 -19.43 22.23 12.85
N LYS A 16 -19.45 23.49 12.42
CA LYS A 16 -19.26 23.86 11.01
C LYS A 16 -17.83 23.62 10.56
N LYS A 17 -16.85 23.94 11.39
CA LYS A 17 -15.42 23.70 11.11
C LYS A 17 -15.13 22.22 10.98
N ASP A 18 -15.68 21.40 11.88
CA ASP A 18 -15.51 19.94 11.85
C ASP A 18 -16.19 19.32 10.60
N LYS A 19 -17.38 19.78 10.26
CA LYS A 19 -18.06 19.35 9.02
C LYS A 19 -17.27 19.69 7.76
N ASN A 20 -16.69 20.89 7.69
CA ASN A 20 -15.87 21.29 6.56
C ASN A 20 -14.59 20.46 6.46
N ILE A 21 -13.93 20.15 7.58
CA ILE A 21 -12.74 19.29 7.62
C ILE A 21 -13.09 17.86 7.17
N ILE A 22 -14.21 17.33 7.63
CA ILE A 22 -14.67 15.98 7.21
C ILE A 22 -14.99 15.96 5.71
N LEU A 23 -15.69 16.98 5.21
CA LEU A 23 -16.05 17.08 3.80
C LEU A 23 -14.82 17.23 2.90
N ASP A 24 -13.85 18.08 3.32
CA ASP A 24 -12.60 18.27 2.59
C ASP A 24 -11.79 16.96 2.53
N ASN A 25 -11.66 16.28 3.65
CA ASN A 25 -11.00 14.98 3.71
C ASN A 25 -11.71 13.90 2.86
N PHE A 26 -13.04 13.92 2.82
CA PHE A 26 -13.81 13.02 1.96
C PHE A 26 -13.57 13.31 0.47
N ILE A 27 -13.59 14.59 0.08
CA ILE A 27 -13.33 15.00 -1.30
C ILE A 27 -11.93 14.59 -1.73
N TRP A 28 -10.90 14.83 -0.90
CA TRP A 28 -9.53 14.41 -1.20
C TRP A 28 -9.39 12.90 -1.33
N ARG A 29 -10.05 12.13 -0.47
CA ARG A 29 -10.03 10.66 -0.53
C ARG A 29 -10.76 10.12 -1.75
N PHE A 30 -11.88 10.72 -2.10
CA PHE A 30 -12.62 10.37 -3.32
C PHE A 30 -11.84 10.71 -4.59
N ALA A 31 -11.28 11.93 -4.66
CA ALA A 31 -10.46 12.37 -5.79
C ALA A 31 -9.20 11.49 -5.97
N GLU A 32 -8.55 11.09 -4.88
CA GLU A 32 -7.42 10.15 -4.91
C GLU A 32 -7.81 8.83 -5.56
N ARG A 33 -8.87 8.21 -5.07
CA ARG A 33 -9.29 6.89 -5.57
C ARG A 33 -9.77 6.96 -7.02
N CYS A 34 -10.64 7.92 -7.35
CA CYS A 34 -11.14 8.07 -8.70
C CYS A 34 -10.04 8.47 -9.68
N GLY A 35 -9.18 9.42 -9.30
CA GLY A 35 -8.08 9.88 -10.16
C GLY A 35 -7.08 8.77 -10.46
N ALA A 36 -6.60 8.07 -9.42
CA ALA A 36 -5.68 6.96 -9.60
C ALA A 36 -6.30 5.81 -10.43
N GLN A 37 -7.58 5.50 -10.19
CA GLN A 37 -8.27 4.43 -10.92
C GLN A 37 -8.47 4.78 -12.39
N LEU A 38 -8.81 6.03 -12.71
CA LEU A 38 -8.94 6.49 -14.11
C LEU A 38 -7.60 6.41 -14.84
N VAL A 39 -6.52 6.89 -14.25
CA VAL A 39 -5.18 6.80 -14.83
C VAL A 39 -4.81 5.33 -15.05
N THR A 40 -4.99 4.48 -14.04
CA THR A 40 -4.69 3.04 -14.14
C THR A 40 -5.51 2.38 -15.25
N ALA A 41 -6.80 2.67 -15.37
CA ALA A 41 -7.64 2.10 -16.42
C ALA A 41 -7.15 2.49 -17.82
N VAL A 42 -6.84 3.78 -18.05
CA VAL A 42 -6.31 4.27 -19.32
C VAL A 42 -4.97 3.59 -19.66
N VAL A 43 -4.06 3.53 -18.69
CA VAL A 43 -2.73 2.91 -18.88
C VAL A 43 -2.87 1.42 -19.16
N THR A 44 -3.73 0.71 -18.45
CA THR A 44 -3.98 -0.72 -18.68
C THR A 44 -4.51 -0.97 -20.09
N LEU A 45 -5.44 -0.13 -20.58
CA LEU A 45 -5.95 -0.23 -21.96
C LEU A 45 -4.86 0.03 -23.01
N LEU A 46 -3.97 1.00 -22.76
CA LEU A 46 -2.86 1.29 -23.67
C LEU A 46 -1.83 0.15 -23.68
N LEU A 47 -1.45 -0.35 -22.51
CA LEU A 47 -0.53 -1.48 -22.38
C LEU A 47 -1.11 -2.75 -23.01
N ALA A 48 -2.41 -3.00 -22.88
CA ALA A 48 -3.08 -4.16 -23.49
C ALA A 48 -3.06 -4.14 -25.04
N ARG A 49 -2.83 -2.98 -25.65
CA ARG A 49 -2.66 -2.87 -27.10
C ARG A 49 -1.21 -3.08 -27.57
N ILE A 50 -0.24 -2.94 -26.66
CA ILE A 50 1.19 -2.96 -26.98
C ILE A 50 1.80 -4.32 -26.61
N LEU A 51 1.44 -4.84 -25.44
CA LEU A 51 2.01 -6.06 -24.90
C LEU A 51 1.26 -7.30 -25.38
N VAL A 52 1.98 -8.42 -25.49
CA VAL A 52 1.38 -9.70 -25.84
C VAL A 52 0.67 -10.34 -24.64
N PRO A 53 -0.38 -11.16 -24.86
CA PRO A 53 -1.11 -11.82 -23.75
C PRO A 53 -0.23 -12.66 -22.82
N GLU A 54 0.87 -13.22 -23.34
CA GLU A 54 1.83 -14.02 -22.57
C GLU A 54 2.52 -13.21 -21.46
N ASP A 55 2.84 -11.92 -21.71
CA ASP A 55 3.45 -11.04 -20.72
C ASP A 55 2.49 -10.77 -19.56
N TYR A 56 1.19 -10.60 -19.87
CA TYR A 56 0.14 -10.48 -18.87
C TYR A 56 -0.03 -11.78 -18.07
N GLY A 57 0.01 -12.94 -18.76
CA GLY A 57 -0.06 -14.25 -18.12
C GLY A 57 1.06 -14.45 -17.09
N ARG A 58 2.31 -14.15 -17.48
CA ARG A 58 3.48 -14.22 -16.58
C ARG A 58 3.34 -13.30 -15.38
N THR A 59 2.92 -12.06 -15.63
CA THR A 59 2.72 -11.08 -14.54
C THR A 59 1.58 -11.49 -13.59
N ALA A 60 0.49 -12.02 -14.12
CA ALA A 60 -0.64 -12.50 -13.32
C ALA A 60 -0.25 -13.66 -12.41
N LEU A 61 0.53 -14.62 -12.90
CA LEU A 61 1.07 -15.72 -12.09
C LEU A 61 1.89 -15.21 -10.91
N VAL A 62 2.81 -14.27 -11.18
CA VAL A 62 3.64 -13.67 -10.14
C VAL A 62 2.80 -12.85 -9.14
N ALA A 63 1.80 -12.11 -9.65
CA ALA A 63 0.92 -11.28 -8.84
C ALA A 63 0.12 -12.09 -7.81
N VAL A 64 -0.31 -13.32 -8.11
CA VAL A 64 -1.01 -14.19 -7.15
C VAL A 64 -0.15 -14.42 -5.90
N PHE A 65 1.12 -14.79 -6.07
CA PHE A 65 2.03 -15.00 -4.94
C PHE A 65 2.27 -13.70 -4.15
N ILE A 66 2.53 -12.60 -4.86
CA ILE A 66 2.75 -11.29 -4.22
C ILE A 66 1.51 -10.84 -3.46
N ASN A 67 0.30 -11.00 -4.01
CA ASN A 67 -0.95 -10.60 -3.37
C ASN A 67 -1.23 -11.40 -2.09
N ILE A 68 -0.96 -12.70 -2.09
CA ILE A 68 -1.08 -13.52 -0.87
C ILE A 68 -0.10 -13.04 0.21
N LEU A 69 1.15 -12.78 -0.16
CA LEU A 69 2.16 -12.29 0.79
C LEU A 69 1.88 -10.87 1.26
N GLN A 70 1.28 -10.03 0.40
CA GLN A 70 0.88 -8.67 0.74
C GLN A 70 -0.12 -8.66 1.91
N VAL A 71 -1.01 -9.65 2.00
CA VAL A 71 -1.95 -9.77 3.13
C VAL A 71 -1.24 -9.91 4.47
N PHE A 72 -0.10 -10.63 4.50
CA PHE A 72 0.73 -10.74 5.72
C PHE A 72 1.39 -9.41 6.09
N ILE A 73 1.78 -8.61 5.11
CA ILE A 73 2.37 -7.28 5.31
C ILE A 73 1.31 -6.30 5.82
N ASP A 74 0.14 -6.35 5.20
CA ASP A 74 -1.01 -5.52 5.61
C ASP A 74 -1.67 -5.99 6.91
N SER A 75 -1.23 -7.09 7.46
CA SER A 75 -1.55 -7.90 8.66
C SER A 75 -2.47 -7.29 9.74
N GLY A 76 -3.24 -6.28 9.41
CA GLY A 76 -4.11 -5.57 10.36
C GLY A 76 -3.36 -4.72 11.42
N LEU A 77 -2.02 -4.77 11.46
CA LEU A 77 -1.24 -3.97 12.43
C LEU A 77 -1.38 -2.48 12.15
N GLY A 78 -1.42 -2.06 10.87
CA GLY A 78 -1.73 -0.68 10.50
C GLY A 78 -3.13 -0.27 10.97
N THR A 79 -4.12 -1.12 10.77
CA THR A 79 -5.49 -0.90 11.25
C THR A 79 -5.57 -0.88 12.77
N ALA A 80 -4.85 -1.78 13.45
CA ALA A 80 -4.76 -1.81 14.91
C ALA A 80 -4.15 -0.51 15.48
N LEU A 81 -3.11 0.05 14.82
CA LEU A 81 -2.53 1.35 15.19
C LEU A 81 -3.52 2.50 15.01
N ILE A 82 -4.31 2.49 13.93
CA ILE A 82 -5.32 3.52 13.67
C ILE A 82 -6.41 3.49 14.75
N GLN A 83 -6.83 2.30 15.17
CA GLN A 83 -7.93 2.11 16.13
C GLN A 83 -7.50 2.28 17.60
N LYS A 84 -6.21 2.07 17.91
CA LYS A 84 -5.70 2.24 19.27
C LYS A 84 -5.79 3.71 19.70
N LYS A 85 -6.60 4.04 20.76
CA LYS A 85 -6.83 5.41 21.22
C LYS A 85 -5.53 6.13 21.60
N ASP A 86 -4.66 5.47 22.36
CA ASP A 86 -3.42 6.01 22.92
C ASP A 86 -2.17 5.45 22.20
N ALA A 87 -2.21 5.35 20.87
CA ALA A 87 -1.03 4.94 20.12
C ALA A 87 -0.02 6.08 20.07
N ASP A 88 1.18 5.80 20.53
CA ASP A 88 2.31 6.73 20.62
C ASP A 88 3.43 6.37 19.62
N ASP A 89 4.49 7.17 19.58
CA ASP A 89 5.65 6.95 18.70
C ASP A 89 6.33 5.60 18.95
N LEU A 90 6.25 5.06 20.17
CA LEU A 90 6.82 3.77 20.52
C LEU A 90 6.04 2.62 19.85
N ASP A 91 4.70 2.73 19.83
CA ASP A 91 3.85 1.75 19.15
C ASP A 91 4.12 1.75 17.64
N PHE A 92 4.11 2.94 17.01
CA PHE A 92 4.39 3.09 15.58
C PHE A 92 5.78 2.59 15.19
N SER A 93 6.82 2.91 15.99
CA SER A 93 8.19 2.46 15.72
C SER A 93 8.34 0.95 15.90
N SER A 94 7.72 0.37 16.94
CA SER A 94 7.77 -1.08 17.17
C SER A 94 7.10 -1.86 16.05
N VAL A 95 5.94 -1.40 15.58
CA VAL A 95 5.24 -2.02 14.45
C VAL A 95 6.02 -1.84 13.15
N PHE A 96 6.65 -0.68 12.93
CA PHE A 96 7.48 -0.44 11.76
C PHE A 96 8.64 -1.45 11.66
N TYR A 97 9.44 -1.60 12.71
CA TYR A 97 10.57 -2.53 12.69
C TYR A 97 10.13 -3.98 12.53
N PHE A 98 9.05 -4.37 13.20
CA PHE A 98 8.49 -5.72 13.05
C PHE A 98 8.01 -5.96 11.62
N ASN A 99 7.21 -5.05 11.06
CA ASN A 99 6.68 -5.18 9.70
C ASN A 99 7.80 -5.20 8.67
N PHE A 100 8.82 -4.34 8.84
CA PHE A 100 10.00 -4.34 7.97
C PHE A 100 10.76 -5.66 8.01
N ALA A 101 10.96 -6.24 9.22
CA ALA A 101 11.57 -7.56 9.37
C ALA A 101 10.74 -8.66 8.68
N VAL A 102 9.42 -8.65 8.85
CA VAL A 102 8.51 -9.58 8.16
C VAL A 102 8.65 -9.44 6.64
N CYS A 103 8.68 -8.22 6.12
CA CYS A 103 8.85 -7.98 4.67
C CYS A 103 10.16 -8.53 4.14
N LEU A 104 11.26 -8.36 4.88
CA LEU A 104 12.56 -8.92 4.49
C LEU A 104 12.54 -10.45 4.48
N VAL A 105 11.91 -11.07 5.47
CA VAL A 105 11.76 -12.54 5.52
C VAL A 105 10.91 -13.04 4.35
N LEU A 106 9.80 -12.38 4.06
CA LEU A 106 8.92 -12.74 2.93
C LEU A 106 9.63 -12.54 1.59
N TYR A 107 10.36 -11.44 1.43
CA TYR A 107 11.17 -11.20 0.25
C TYR A 107 12.26 -12.26 0.06
N ALA A 108 13.00 -12.61 1.12
CA ALA A 108 14.01 -13.66 1.09
C ALA A 108 13.38 -15.03 0.74
N GLY A 109 12.22 -15.34 1.32
CA GLY A 109 11.45 -16.53 0.99
C GLY A 109 11.07 -16.59 -0.49
N MET A 110 10.55 -15.48 -1.04
CA MET A 110 10.21 -15.38 -2.48
C MET A 110 11.45 -15.45 -3.37
N PHE A 111 12.55 -14.85 -2.95
CA PHE A 111 13.80 -14.90 -3.71
C PHE A 111 14.34 -16.33 -3.84
N ILE A 112 14.26 -17.12 -2.75
CA ILE A 112 14.63 -18.55 -2.74
C ILE A 112 13.59 -19.39 -3.49
N ALA A 113 12.29 -19.07 -3.37
CA ALA A 113 11.23 -19.80 -4.04
C ALA A 113 11.18 -19.54 -5.55
N ALA A 114 11.71 -18.42 -6.03
CA ALA A 114 11.64 -18.01 -7.45
C ALA A 114 12.05 -19.10 -8.45
N PRO A 115 13.19 -19.82 -8.31
CA PRO A 115 13.56 -20.87 -9.25
C PRO A 115 12.60 -22.07 -9.19
N TYR A 116 12.04 -22.39 -8.03
CA TYR A 116 11.06 -23.48 -7.89
C TYR A 116 9.72 -23.13 -8.56
N ILE A 117 9.29 -21.86 -8.44
CA ILE A 117 8.11 -21.34 -9.14
C ILE A 117 8.33 -21.42 -10.66
N ALA A 118 9.48 -20.94 -11.15
CA ALA A 118 9.83 -20.99 -12.56
C ALA A 118 9.88 -22.43 -13.11
N ALA A 119 10.44 -23.37 -12.34
CA ALA A 119 10.46 -24.80 -12.70
C ALA A 119 9.04 -25.40 -12.74
N PHE A 120 8.18 -25.06 -11.79
CA PHE A 120 6.80 -25.53 -11.75
C PHE A 120 6.00 -25.10 -12.99
N TYR A 121 6.15 -23.85 -13.40
CA TYR A 121 5.49 -23.31 -14.61
C TYR A 121 6.27 -23.59 -15.90
N LYS A 122 7.42 -24.28 -15.82
CA LYS A 122 8.29 -24.60 -16.99
C LYS A 122 8.72 -23.35 -17.77
N ASP A 123 8.85 -22.20 -17.11
CA ASP A 123 9.27 -20.94 -17.72
C ASP A 123 10.45 -20.33 -16.92
N PRO A 124 11.70 -20.54 -17.35
CA PRO A 124 12.88 -20.00 -16.67
C PRO A 124 12.91 -18.47 -16.57
N SER A 125 12.19 -17.77 -17.47
CA SER A 125 12.13 -16.31 -17.48
C SER A 125 11.39 -15.75 -16.24
N LEU A 126 10.56 -16.55 -15.56
CA LEU A 126 9.85 -16.15 -14.35
C LEU A 126 10.80 -15.92 -13.16
N THR A 127 11.96 -16.60 -13.11
CA THR A 127 12.89 -16.45 -11.97
C THR A 127 13.29 -14.99 -11.72
N PRO A 128 13.86 -14.24 -12.69
CA PRO A 128 14.22 -12.84 -12.47
C PRO A 128 12.97 -11.95 -12.28
N VAL A 129 11.86 -12.26 -12.95
CA VAL A 129 10.61 -11.52 -12.83
C VAL A 129 10.08 -11.60 -11.40
N VAL A 130 10.00 -12.80 -10.81
CA VAL A 130 9.56 -13.02 -9.42
C VAL A 130 10.47 -12.28 -8.44
N ARG A 131 11.79 -12.37 -8.61
CA ARG A 131 12.76 -11.72 -7.71
C ARG A 131 12.62 -10.20 -7.71
N VAL A 132 12.51 -9.58 -8.89
CA VAL A 132 12.38 -8.12 -9.00
C VAL A 132 10.99 -7.66 -8.57
N ALA A 133 9.93 -8.34 -9.00
CA ALA A 133 8.57 -8.00 -8.60
C ALA A 133 8.35 -8.10 -7.08
N SER A 134 9.00 -9.08 -6.41
CA SER A 134 8.90 -9.24 -4.95
C SER A 134 9.50 -8.08 -4.16
N LEU A 135 10.32 -7.20 -4.75
CA LEU A 135 10.78 -5.97 -4.09
C LEU A 135 9.62 -5.05 -3.70
N THR A 136 8.48 -5.16 -4.39
CA THR A 136 7.26 -4.42 -4.00
C THR A 136 6.83 -4.72 -2.57
N LEU A 137 7.07 -5.93 -2.04
CA LEU A 137 6.76 -6.31 -0.66
C LEU A 137 7.54 -5.45 0.34
N VAL A 138 8.82 -5.19 0.06
CA VAL A 138 9.68 -4.37 0.93
C VAL A 138 9.22 -2.92 0.93
N PHE A 139 8.94 -2.35 -0.24
CA PHE A 139 8.42 -0.98 -0.34
C PHE A 139 7.04 -0.85 0.31
N SER A 140 6.16 -1.84 0.14
CA SER A 140 4.84 -1.85 0.77
C SER A 140 4.92 -1.87 2.29
N GLY A 141 5.85 -2.64 2.87
CA GLY A 141 6.04 -2.69 4.31
C GLY A 141 6.51 -1.36 4.90
N VAL A 142 7.44 -0.70 4.21
CA VAL A 142 7.91 0.64 4.59
C VAL A 142 6.79 1.68 4.46
N LYS A 143 5.96 1.58 3.41
CA LYS A 143 4.83 2.48 3.16
C LYS A 143 3.69 2.31 4.15
N GLY A 144 3.35 1.08 4.52
CA GLY A 144 2.14 0.73 5.28
C GLY A 144 2.01 1.50 6.59
N ILE A 145 3.11 1.69 7.32
CA ILE A 145 3.09 2.42 8.60
C ILE A 145 2.94 3.93 8.39
N GLN A 146 3.55 4.48 7.33
CA GLN A 146 3.32 5.88 6.95
C GLN A 146 1.85 6.12 6.58
N GLN A 147 1.23 5.18 5.87
CA GLN A 147 -0.19 5.23 5.54
C GLN A 147 -1.08 5.16 6.78
N ALA A 148 -0.74 4.30 7.76
CA ALA A 148 -1.45 4.23 9.03
C ALA A 148 -1.37 5.56 9.79
N TYR A 149 -0.19 6.18 9.83
CA TYR A 149 0.01 7.49 10.46
C TYR A 149 -0.80 8.59 9.78
N VAL A 150 -0.77 8.65 8.45
CA VAL A 150 -1.55 9.64 7.67
C VAL A 150 -3.06 9.43 7.83
N SER A 151 -3.52 8.17 7.83
CA SER A 151 -4.94 7.84 8.05
C SER A 151 -5.42 8.24 9.44
N ARG A 152 -4.62 7.96 10.48
CA ARG A 152 -4.93 8.33 11.86
C ARG A 152 -5.05 9.84 12.04
N ASN A 153 -4.17 10.60 11.40
CA ASN A 153 -4.12 12.06 11.51
C ASN A 153 -4.98 12.76 10.44
N MET A 154 -5.79 12.02 9.68
CA MET A 154 -6.70 12.53 8.63
C MET A 154 -6.02 13.44 7.59
N MET A 155 -4.75 13.19 7.27
CA MET A 155 -3.98 13.98 6.31
C MET A 155 -4.15 13.46 4.86
N PHE A 156 -5.39 13.29 4.39
CA PHE A 156 -5.69 12.62 3.12
C PHE A 156 -5.19 13.35 1.87
N LYS A 157 -4.97 14.65 1.95
CA LYS A 157 -4.33 15.42 0.89
C LYS A 157 -2.94 14.85 0.53
N ARG A 158 -2.18 14.35 1.51
CA ARG A 158 -0.87 13.72 1.28
C ARG A 158 -1.00 12.39 0.54
N PHE A 159 -2.05 11.63 0.82
CA PHE A 159 -2.36 10.42 0.04
C PHE A 159 -2.61 10.74 -1.42
N PHE A 160 -3.43 11.76 -1.69
CA PHE A 160 -3.74 12.16 -3.06
C PHE A 160 -2.47 12.42 -3.88
N PHE A 161 -1.56 13.24 -3.37
CA PHE A 161 -0.32 13.56 -4.09
C PHE A 161 0.63 12.37 -4.20
N ALA A 162 0.72 11.52 -3.17
CA ALA A 162 1.57 10.33 -3.20
C ALA A 162 1.04 9.32 -4.24
N THR A 163 -0.22 8.93 -4.11
CA THR A 163 -0.82 7.91 -4.98
C THR A 163 -0.92 8.39 -6.44
N LEU A 164 -1.35 9.64 -6.67
CA LEU A 164 -1.45 10.17 -8.03
C LEU A 164 -0.08 10.37 -8.66
N GLY A 165 0.89 10.89 -7.89
CA GLY A 165 2.27 11.06 -8.34
C GLY A 165 2.93 9.71 -8.68
N GLY A 166 2.79 8.71 -7.82
CA GLY A 166 3.27 7.36 -8.07
C GLY A 166 2.62 6.73 -9.31
N THR A 167 1.30 6.86 -9.43
CA THR A 167 0.55 6.30 -10.56
C THR A 167 0.92 6.97 -11.90
N LEU A 168 1.03 8.30 -11.93
CA LEU A 168 1.43 9.02 -13.16
C LEU A 168 2.85 8.67 -13.58
N PHE A 169 3.81 8.72 -12.63
CA PHE A 169 5.19 8.38 -12.94
C PHE A 169 5.33 6.94 -13.46
N SER A 170 4.70 6.00 -12.77
CA SER A 170 4.73 4.59 -13.16
C SER A 170 4.04 4.34 -14.51
N ALA A 171 3.01 5.11 -14.84
CA ALA A 171 2.33 5.08 -16.13
C ALA A 171 3.29 5.46 -17.26
N PHE A 172 4.00 6.58 -17.12
CA PHE A 172 4.99 7.02 -18.12
C PHE A 172 6.12 6.01 -18.27
N LEU A 173 6.64 5.48 -17.17
CA LEU A 173 7.73 4.52 -17.17
C LEU A 173 7.29 3.19 -17.81
N GLY A 174 6.12 2.67 -17.40
CA GLY A 174 5.56 1.42 -17.95
C GLY A 174 5.27 1.52 -19.44
N LEU A 175 4.61 2.61 -19.89
CA LEU A 175 4.35 2.85 -21.31
C LEU A 175 5.66 3.01 -22.10
N GLY A 176 6.61 3.79 -21.61
CA GLY A 176 7.92 3.97 -22.25
C GLY A 176 8.66 2.65 -22.45
N MET A 177 8.70 1.80 -21.42
CA MET A 177 9.31 0.46 -21.52
C MET A 177 8.53 -0.48 -22.45
N ALA A 178 7.20 -0.40 -22.46
CA ALA A 178 6.37 -1.21 -23.35
C ALA A 178 6.63 -0.84 -24.82
N TYR A 179 6.69 0.46 -25.16
CA TYR A 179 7.04 0.93 -26.51
C TYR A 179 8.48 0.58 -26.91
N ALA A 180 9.39 0.50 -25.93
CA ALA A 180 10.77 0.06 -26.16
C ALA A 180 10.91 -1.47 -26.31
N GLY A 181 9.81 -2.25 -26.22
CA GLY A 181 9.79 -3.69 -26.44
C GLY A 181 10.27 -4.55 -25.25
N PHE A 182 10.27 -4.02 -24.04
CA PHE A 182 10.71 -4.76 -22.85
C PHE A 182 9.70 -5.83 -22.35
N GLY A 183 8.54 -5.99 -23.00
CA GLY A 183 7.55 -7.04 -22.66
C GLY A 183 7.14 -7.04 -21.18
N VAL A 184 7.24 -8.20 -20.53
CA VAL A 184 6.88 -8.38 -19.11
C VAL A 184 7.55 -7.38 -18.15
N TRP A 185 8.75 -6.93 -18.47
CA TRP A 185 9.50 -5.98 -17.66
C TRP A 185 8.83 -4.59 -17.57
N ALA A 186 8.06 -4.21 -18.58
CA ALA A 186 7.28 -2.97 -18.54
C ALA A 186 6.22 -3.00 -17.42
N LEU A 187 5.54 -4.14 -17.25
CA LEU A 187 4.53 -4.33 -16.18
C LEU A 187 5.19 -4.38 -14.80
N VAL A 188 6.30 -5.11 -14.67
CA VAL A 188 7.05 -5.20 -13.41
C VAL A 188 7.61 -3.85 -13.00
N ALA A 189 8.22 -3.12 -13.93
CA ALA A 189 8.76 -1.78 -13.68
C ALA A 189 7.64 -0.79 -13.32
N GLN A 190 6.50 -0.85 -13.98
CA GLN A 190 5.33 -0.03 -13.66
C GLN A 190 4.86 -0.28 -12.22
N GLN A 191 4.68 -1.53 -11.82
CA GLN A 191 4.20 -1.86 -10.48
C GLN A 191 5.22 -1.49 -9.39
N LEU A 192 6.50 -1.80 -9.63
CA LEU A 192 7.58 -1.50 -8.69
C LEU A 192 7.77 0.00 -8.52
N SER A 193 7.83 0.76 -9.63
CA SER A 193 7.99 2.22 -9.59
C SER A 193 6.79 2.91 -8.95
N ASN A 194 5.57 2.44 -9.19
CA ASN A 194 4.38 2.96 -8.52
C ASN A 194 4.53 2.87 -6.99
N THR A 195 4.84 1.68 -6.48
CA THR A 195 4.99 1.46 -5.03
C THR A 195 6.19 2.22 -4.47
N ALA A 196 7.30 2.27 -5.18
CA ALA A 196 8.52 2.97 -4.75
C ALA A 196 8.33 4.48 -4.69
N ILE A 197 7.74 5.09 -5.73
CA ILE A 197 7.49 6.54 -5.80
C ILE A 197 6.43 6.96 -4.77
N ASP A 198 5.34 6.21 -4.64
CA ASP A 198 4.33 6.45 -3.60
C ASP A 198 4.96 6.41 -2.20
N THR A 199 5.81 5.41 -1.93
CA THR A 199 6.58 5.33 -0.68
C THR A 199 7.48 6.55 -0.50
N LEU A 200 8.22 6.93 -1.53
CA LEU A 200 9.14 8.06 -1.49
C LEU A 200 8.40 9.37 -1.20
N ILE A 201 7.30 9.64 -1.89
CA ILE A 201 6.50 10.86 -1.69
C ILE A 201 5.92 10.89 -0.27
N LEU A 202 5.41 9.78 0.25
CA LEU A 202 4.94 9.71 1.62
C LEU A 202 6.07 9.98 2.62
N TRP A 203 7.25 9.42 2.38
CA TRP A 203 8.42 9.67 3.24
C TRP A 203 8.90 11.11 3.17
N LEU A 204 8.79 11.79 2.06
CA LEU A 204 9.17 13.21 1.94
C LEU A 204 8.12 14.15 2.54
N THR A 205 6.83 13.79 2.44
CA THR A 205 5.74 14.68 2.85
C THR A 205 5.28 14.45 4.29
N VAL A 206 5.43 13.25 4.83
CA VAL A 206 5.10 12.92 6.23
C VAL A 206 6.30 13.16 7.13
N HIS A 207 6.14 13.97 8.15
CA HIS A 207 7.25 14.34 9.07
C HIS A 207 7.58 13.23 10.09
N TRP A 208 6.67 12.28 10.30
CA TRP A 208 6.92 11.19 11.22
C TRP A 208 8.05 10.27 10.71
N ARG A 209 8.95 9.91 11.60
CA ARG A 209 10.05 8.97 11.34
C ARG A 209 10.12 7.94 12.46
N PRO A 210 10.41 6.68 12.15
CA PRO A 210 10.60 5.65 13.17
C PRO A 210 11.79 6.02 14.07
N LYS A 211 11.54 6.01 15.38
CA LYS A 211 12.59 6.17 16.37
C LYS A 211 13.24 4.81 16.61
N ALA A 212 14.52 4.79 16.98
CA ALA A 212 15.24 3.55 17.30
C ALA A 212 14.82 2.99 18.68
N VAL A 213 13.51 2.81 18.87
CA VAL A 213 12.90 2.25 20.07
C VAL A 213 11.97 1.10 19.68
N PHE A 214 12.03 0.02 20.46
CA PHE A 214 11.24 -1.18 20.21
C PHE A 214 10.70 -1.75 21.51
N SER A 215 9.41 -2.08 21.55
CA SER A 215 8.76 -2.73 22.71
C SER A 215 7.98 -3.97 22.26
N TRP A 216 8.50 -5.13 22.61
CA TRP A 216 7.84 -6.41 22.32
C TRP A 216 6.48 -6.53 23.02
N GLN A 217 6.37 -6.01 24.24
CA GLN A 217 5.14 -6.09 25.02
C GLN A 217 3.98 -5.35 24.35
N ARG A 218 4.24 -4.14 23.84
CA ARG A 218 3.24 -3.35 23.12
C ARG A 218 2.89 -3.98 21.77
N LEU A 219 3.90 -4.48 21.05
CA LEU A 219 3.70 -5.18 19.79
C LEU A 219 2.82 -6.42 19.97
N LYS A 220 3.05 -7.24 21.03
CA LYS A 220 2.24 -8.43 21.33
C LYS A 220 0.76 -8.08 21.55
N GLY A 221 0.47 -6.98 22.19
CA GLY A 221 -0.90 -6.47 22.35
C GLY A 221 -1.57 -6.13 21.02
N LEU A 222 -0.84 -5.48 20.12
CA LEU A 222 -1.33 -5.15 18.77
C LEU A 222 -1.46 -6.39 17.88
N LEU A 223 -0.53 -7.34 17.98
CA LEU A 223 -0.59 -8.62 17.27
C LEU A 223 -1.81 -9.46 17.71
N SER A 224 -2.12 -9.49 19.01
CA SER A 224 -3.31 -10.19 19.53
C SER A 224 -4.61 -9.68 18.94
N TYR A 225 -4.68 -8.42 18.55
CA TYR A 225 -5.81 -7.85 17.84
C TYR A 225 -5.68 -8.03 16.32
N GLY A 226 -4.49 -7.76 15.77
CA GLY A 226 -4.21 -7.76 14.33
C GLY A 226 -4.35 -9.14 13.67
N TRP A 227 -4.05 -10.25 14.40
CA TRP A 227 -4.12 -11.60 13.81
C TRP A 227 -5.55 -11.99 13.38
N ARG A 228 -6.58 -11.50 14.08
CA ARG A 228 -7.98 -11.74 13.70
C ARG A 228 -8.34 -11.04 12.39
N LEU A 229 -7.84 -9.82 12.21
CA LEU A 229 -8.00 -9.07 10.97
C LEU A 229 -7.22 -9.72 9.82
N LEU A 230 -6.01 -10.22 10.11
CA LEU A 230 -5.21 -10.96 9.14
C LEU A 230 -5.93 -12.22 8.68
N ALA A 231 -6.47 -13.00 9.58
CA ALA A 231 -7.22 -14.23 9.24
C ALA A 231 -8.42 -13.92 8.34
N SER A 232 -9.20 -12.88 8.65
CA SER A 232 -10.32 -12.43 7.82
C SER A 232 -9.85 -11.99 6.43
N SER A 233 -8.81 -11.16 6.35
CA SER A 233 -8.27 -10.67 5.07
C SER A 233 -7.66 -11.78 4.21
N LEU A 234 -7.05 -12.79 4.84
CA LEU A 234 -6.54 -13.98 4.14
C LEU A 234 -7.69 -14.77 3.50
N LEU A 235 -8.75 -15.03 4.25
CA LEU A 235 -9.93 -15.73 3.75
C LEU A 235 -10.54 -14.97 2.57
N ASP A 236 -10.71 -13.66 2.69
CA ASP A 236 -11.22 -12.80 1.62
C ASP A 236 -10.32 -12.83 0.37
N THR A 237 -9.00 -12.76 0.57
CA THR A 237 -8.03 -12.78 -0.54
C THR A 237 -8.02 -14.13 -1.25
N VAL A 238 -7.97 -15.22 -0.50
CA VAL A 238 -8.05 -16.59 -1.06
C VAL A 238 -9.35 -16.78 -1.82
N TYR A 239 -10.48 -16.40 -1.23
CA TYR A 239 -11.79 -16.49 -1.88
C TYR A 239 -11.86 -15.72 -3.19
N ASN A 240 -11.37 -14.48 -3.20
CA ASN A 240 -11.38 -13.63 -4.40
C ASN A 240 -10.43 -14.16 -5.50
N ASN A 241 -9.26 -14.71 -5.13
CA ASN A 241 -8.34 -15.31 -6.10
C ASN A 241 -8.83 -16.67 -6.65
N LEU A 242 -9.65 -17.41 -5.90
CA LEU A 242 -10.24 -18.65 -6.39
C LEU A 242 -11.44 -18.41 -7.32
N ARG A 243 -12.07 -17.23 -7.23
CA ARG A 243 -13.23 -16.87 -8.04
C ARG A 243 -12.87 -16.21 -9.37
N SER A 244 -11.67 -15.62 -9.50
CA SER A 244 -11.17 -14.96 -10.71
C SER A 244 -10.51 -15.94 -11.65
#